data_28c4cabd6e19033b0afa6446eeff9d22
#
_entry.id   28c4cabd6e19033b0afa6446eeff9d22
#
_cell.length_a   1.000
_cell.length_b   1.000
_cell.length_c   1.000
_cell.angle_alpha   90.00
_cell.angle_beta   90.00
_cell.angle_gamma   90.00
#
_symmetry.space_group_name_H-M   'P 1'
#
loop_
_entity.id
_entity.type
_entity.pdbx_description
1 polymer ?
#
loop_
_entity_poly.entity_id
_entity_poly.type
_entity_poly.pdbx_seq_one_letter_code
_entity_poly.pdbx_strand_id
1 'polypeptide(L)'
;MDKRSLKLKRGAVAVLAVLGLLGAYGLGSLQPWSAAHAETAVSAPVAAPALPLPTGLPDMSAIVARNAPAVVNVSVAGKVRRTAEAPDFPSLEPGDPFYEFFRRFQGAQPHGEQRVRGQGSGFIVREDGVILTNAHVVDGADEVTVRLADKREFKAKVIGADKATDVAVLKVEARGLPVVKTGASAKSRVGEWVLAIGSPFGFESSATAGIISALSRALPDENYVPFIQTDVAVNPGNSGGPLFNMAGEVIGINSQIYSRSGGYQGLSFAIPIEVAMKVEAQLMKTGQVQRGRL
;
A
#
# COMPACT_ATOMS: atom_id res chain seq x y z
N MET A 1 35.05 -34.17 42.85
CA MET A 1 36.26 -34.46 42.11
C MET A 1 36.08 -33.89 40.73
N ASP A 2 36.76 -32.92 40.19
CA ASP A 2 38.01 -32.26 40.54
C ASP A 2 37.97 -30.82 40.04
N LYS A 3 38.59 -29.98 40.84
CA LYS A 3 38.85 -28.55 40.61
C LYS A 3 39.98 -28.37 39.60
N ARG A 4 39.96 -27.25 38.90
CA ARG A 4 41.15 -26.41 38.54
C ARG A 4 40.64 -25.21 37.74
N SER A 5 40.41 -24.02 38.28
CA SER A 5 41.29 -22.98 38.88
C SER A 5 42.34 -22.40 37.95
N LEU A 6 42.19 -21.08 37.77
CA LEU A 6 43.20 -20.02 37.68
C LEU A 6 44.02 -19.89 36.37
N LYS A 7 44.11 -18.69 35.83
CA LYS A 7 44.99 -17.60 36.26
C LYS A 7 44.75 -16.28 35.58
N LEU A 8 44.53 -15.28 36.39
CA LEU A 8 44.76 -13.86 36.12
C LEU A 8 46.26 -13.61 35.83
N LYS A 9 46.58 -12.78 34.84
CA LYS A 9 47.86 -12.07 34.82
C LYS A 9 47.63 -10.59 34.60
N ARG A 10 47.94 -9.86 35.67
CA ARG A 10 48.20 -8.41 35.73
C ARG A 10 49.57 -8.12 35.11
N GLY A 11 49.70 -6.96 34.45
CA GLY A 11 50.97 -6.35 34.10
C GLY A 11 50.61 -4.91 33.68
N ALA A 12 50.69 -4.06 34.51
CA ALA A 12 51.73 -3.18 35.05
C ALA A 12 52.10 -2.05 34.08
N VAL A 13 51.74 -0.89 34.53
CA VAL A 13 52.08 0.49 34.19
C VAL A 13 53.58 0.70 34.04
N ALA A 14 54.00 1.48 33.06
CA ALA A 14 55.27 2.20 33.07
C ALA A 14 55.08 3.62 32.55
N VAL A 15 55.09 4.56 33.46
CA VAL A 15 55.35 6.00 33.28
C VAL A 15 56.83 6.18 33.12
N LEU A 16 57.27 6.92 32.10
CA LEU A 16 58.62 7.48 32.02
C LEU A 16 58.53 8.92 31.61
N ALA A 17 58.74 9.79 32.58
CA ALA A 17 59.08 11.21 32.41
C ALA A 17 60.58 11.32 32.11
N VAL A 18 60.95 12.11 31.12
CA VAL A 18 62.32 12.56 30.94
C VAL A 18 62.29 14.08 30.83
N LEU A 19 62.78 14.69 31.88
CA LEU A 19 63.28 16.08 32.03
C LEU A 19 64.76 16.15 31.56
N GLY A 20 65.14 17.22 30.88
CA GLY A 20 66.54 17.57 30.69
C GLY A 20 66.71 18.53 29.54
N LEU A 21 66.77 19.75 29.72
CA LEU A 21 67.82 20.71 30.09
C LEU A 21 68.56 21.34 28.93
N LEU A 22 68.30 22.67 28.75
CA LEU A 22 69.19 23.78 28.47
C LEU A 22 70.11 23.78 27.22
N GLY A 23 69.95 24.85 26.46
CA GLY A 23 70.94 25.38 25.48
C GLY A 23 70.47 26.70 24.93
N ALA A 24 70.97 27.79 25.54
CA ALA A 24 70.79 29.16 25.07
C ALA A 24 71.73 29.45 23.83
N TYR A 25 71.26 30.31 22.98
CA TYR A 25 71.92 31.37 22.19
C TYR A 25 71.32 31.56 20.83
N GLY A 26 70.80 32.72 20.57
CA GLY A 26 70.40 33.18 19.23
C GLY A 26 69.37 34.28 19.27
N LEU A 27 69.77 35.50 19.60
CA LEU A 27 68.99 36.70 19.35
C LEU A 27 68.76 36.85 17.84
N GLY A 28 67.61 36.50 17.36
CA GLY A 28 67.12 36.77 16.02
C GLY A 28 65.76 37.47 16.10
N SER A 29 65.70 38.62 15.51
CA SER A 29 64.59 39.58 15.45
C SER A 29 63.20 38.93 15.30
N LEU A 30 62.37 39.06 16.32
CA LEU A 30 60.99 38.75 16.26
C LEU A 30 60.23 39.78 15.44
N GLN A 31 59.99 39.52 14.17
CA GLN A 31 58.90 40.20 13.47
C GLN A 31 57.56 39.59 13.91
N PRO A 32 56.56 40.37 14.35
CA PRO A 32 55.28 39.86 14.65
C PRO A 32 54.61 39.40 13.36
N TRP A 33 54.42 38.08 13.25
CA TRP A 33 53.59 37.50 12.19
C TRP A 33 52.14 37.92 12.46
N SER A 34 51.67 38.92 11.70
CA SER A 34 50.25 39.23 11.67
C SER A 34 49.52 38.04 11.07
N ALA A 35 48.91 37.24 11.92
CA ALA A 35 47.95 36.25 11.47
C ALA A 35 46.76 37.00 10.85
N ALA A 36 46.75 37.04 9.53
CA ALA A 36 45.57 37.44 8.79
C ALA A 36 44.51 36.35 9.08
N HIS A 37 43.65 36.61 10.05
CA HIS A 37 42.42 35.84 10.20
C HIS A 37 41.58 36.13 8.96
N ALA A 38 41.64 35.22 7.98
CA ALA A 38 40.58 35.15 6.98
C ALA A 38 39.30 34.75 7.73
N GLU A 39 38.49 35.72 8.09
CA GLU A 39 37.10 35.50 8.46
C GLU A 39 36.45 34.88 7.22
N THR A 40 36.41 33.54 7.18
CA THR A 40 35.45 32.84 6.33
C THR A 40 34.10 33.26 6.83
N ALA A 41 33.49 34.21 6.12
CA ALA A 41 32.06 34.50 6.31
C ALA A 41 31.31 33.20 6.06
N VAL A 42 30.97 32.51 7.16
CA VAL A 42 30.03 31.41 7.14
C VAL A 42 28.69 32.04 6.73
N SER A 43 28.36 31.93 5.44
CA SER A 43 27.04 32.30 4.96
C SER A 43 26.03 31.57 5.84
N ALA A 44 25.23 32.33 6.59
CA ALA A 44 24.15 31.78 7.35
C ALA A 44 23.31 30.92 6.41
N PRO A 45 22.94 29.68 6.79
CA PRO A 45 22.08 28.85 5.97
C PRO A 45 20.84 29.66 5.64
N VAL A 46 20.54 29.82 4.34
CA VAL A 46 19.29 30.44 3.90
C VAL A 46 18.17 29.60 4.51
N ALA A 47 17.45 30.17 5.44
CA ALA A 47 16.31 29.50 6.06
C ALA A 47 15.37 29.10 4.93
N ALA A 48 15.15 27.79 4.79
CA ALA A 48 14.12 27.31 3.88
C ALA A 48 12.79 27.98 4.24
N PRO A 49 11.99 28.43 3.26
CA PRO A 49 10.71 29.06 3.57
C PRO A 49 9.89 28.12 4.46
N ALA A 50 9.50 28.62 5.62
CA ALA A 50 8.64 27.85 6.53
C ALA A 50 7.37 27.49 5.77
N LEU A 51 7.14 26.19 5.58
CA LEU A 51 5.89 25.71 5.04
C LEU A 51 4.78 26.16 6.03
N PRO A 52 3.68 26.75 5.54
CA PRO A 52 2.56 27.07 6.41
C PRO A 52 2.11 25.78 7.09
N LEU A 53 2.13 25.75 8.41
CA LEU A 53 1.58 24.63 9.17
C LEU A 53 0.09 24.56 8.85
N PRO A 54 -0.43 23.42 8.41
CA PRO A 54 -1.85 23.25 8.17
C PRO A 54 -2.57 23.50 9.51
N THR A 55 -3.55 24.38 9.49
CA THR A 55 -4.39 24.70 10.65
C THR A 55 -5.39 23.56 10.86
N GLY A 56 -4.94 22.48 11.51
CA GLY A 56 -5.74 21.33 11.88
C GLY A 56 -5.36 20.02 11.19
N LEU A 57 -5.63 18.91 11.88
CA LEU A 57 -5.56 17.57 11.31
C LEU A 57 -6.75 17.38 10.35
N PRO A 58 -6.60 16.59 9.26
CA PRO A 58 -7.72 16.29 8.36
C PRO A 58 -8.85 15.59 9.13
N ASP A 59 -10.08 16.03 8.93
CA ASP A 59 -11.26 15.35 9.48
C ASP A 59 -11.60 14.12 8.62
N MET A 60 -10.93 13.01 8.91
CA MET A 60 -11.15 11.75 8.24
C MET A 60 -12.53 11.17 8.53
N SER A 61 -13.13 11.49 9.68
CA SER A 61 -14.44 10.96 10.06
C SER A 61 -15.53 11.48 9.11
N ALA A 62 -15.46 12.75 8.72
CA ALA A 62 -16.38 13.34 7.75
C ALA A 62 -16.24 12.70 6.35
N ILE A 63 -15.01 12.34 5.95
CA ILE A 63 -14.77 11.63 4.67
C ILE A 63 -15.39 10.23 4.74
N VAL A 64 -15.16 9.48 5.84
CA VAL A 64 -15.76 8.16 6.04
C VAL A 64 -17.28 8.24 6.03
N ALA A 65 -17.89 9.12 6.82
CA ALA A 65 -19.34 9.25 6.93
C ALA A 65 -20.00 9.51 5.56
N ARG A 66 -19.37 10.32 4.71
CA ARG A 66 -19.88 10.67 3.38
C ARG A 66 -19.74 9.53 2.38
N ASN A 67 -18.63 8.80 2.41
CA ASN A 67 -18.26 7.87 1.34
C ASN A 67 -18.51 6.39 1.68
N ALA A 68 -18.57 6.01 2.96
CA ALA A 68 -18.83 4.63 3.37
C ALA A 68 -20.13 4.04 2.78
N PRO A 69 -21.22 4.79 2.59
CA PRO A 69 -22.41 4.25 1.93
C PRO A 69 -22.18 3.74 0.50
N ALA A 70 -21.18 4.26 -0.20
CA ALA A 70 -20.83 3.83 -1.55
C ALA A 70 -19.79 2.70 -1.58
N VAL A 71 -19.23 2.31 -0.43
CA VAL A 71 -18.30 1.18 -0.32
C VAL A 71 -19.10 -0.07 0.01
N VAL A 72 -18.79 -1.15 -0.69
CA VAL A 72 -19.55 -2.40 -0.61
C VAL A 72 -18.67 -3.58 -0.25
N ASN A 73 -19.25 -4.58 0.39
CA ASN A 73 -18.64 -5.90 0.52
C ASN A 73 -18.92 -6.70 -0.75
N VAL A 74 -17.91 -7.40 -1.23
CA VAL A 74 -17.98 -8.34 -2.35
C VAL A 74 -17.70 -9.72 -1.81
N SER A 75 -18.69 -10.59 -1.82
CA SER A 75 -18.57 -12.00 -1.43
C SER A 75 -18.69 -12.89 -2.65
N VAL A 76 -17.83 -13.88 -2.77
CA VAL A 76 -17.82 -14.82 -3.88
C VAL A 76 -17.99 -16.24 -3.40
N ALA A 77 -18.73 -17.03 -4.17
CA ALA A 77 -18.85 -18.46 -4.00
C ALA A 77 -18.52 -19.14 -5.33
N GLY A 78 -17.68 -20.18 -5.28
CA GLY A 78 -17.30 -20.96 -6.46
C GLY A 78 -17.23 -22.44 -6.11
N LYS A 79 -17.36 -23.29 -7.13
CA LYS A 79 -17.10 -24.73 -7.04
C LYS A 79 -15.68 -24.96 -7.49
N VAL A 80 -14.84 -25.54 -6.65
CA VAL A 80 -13.53 -26.03 -7.11
C VAL A 80 -13.77 -27.21 -8.03
N ARG A 81 -13.66 -27.00 -9.34
CA ARG A 81 -13.41 -28.11 -10.26
C ARG A 81 -11.94 -28.48 -10.09
N ARG A 82 -11.66 -29.51 -9.30
CA ARG A 82 -10.34 -30.13 -9.31
C ARG A 82 -10.17 -30.87 -10.64
N THR A 83 -9.55 -30.26 -11.61
CA THR A 83 -8.56 -30.92 -12.43
C THR A 83 -7.33 -31.09 -11.54
N ALA A 84 -6.64 -32.24 -11.62
CA ALA A 84 -5.59 -32.67 -10.69
C ALA A 84 -4.32 -31.77 -10.64
N GLU A 85 -4.38 -30.58 -11.16
CA GLU A 85 -3.41 -29.51 -11.04
C GLU A 85 -4.03 -28.42 -10.16
N ALA A 86 -3.36 -28.10 -9.05
CA ALA A 86 -3.71 -26.93 -8.24
C ALA A 86 -3.83 -25.73 -9.20
N PRO A 87 -4.83 -24.82 -9.02
CA PRO A 87 -4.84 -23.60 -9.81
C PRO A 87 -3.56 -22.83 -9.48
N ASP A 88 -2.57 -22.93 -10.34
CA ASP A 88 -1.48 -21.98 -10.36
C ASP A 88 -2.09 -20.61 -10.60
N PHE A 89 -1.96 -19.74 -9.62
CA PHE A 89 -2.03 -18.32 -9.91
C PHE A 89 -0.91 -18.05 -10.90
N PRO A 90 -1.18 -17.55 -12.10
CA PRO A 90 -0.21 -17.59 -13.21
C PRO A 90 1.08 -16.80 -13.00
N SER A 91 1.34 -16.28 -11.80
CA SER A 91 2.49 -15.44 -11.50
C SER A 91 2.98 -15.46 -10.06
N LEU A 92 2.36 -16.21 -9.13
CA LEU A 92 2.78 -16.23 -7.75
C LEU A 92 3.40 -17.59 -7.39
N GLU A 93 4.72 -17.65 -7.26
CA GLU A 93 5.43 -18.87 -6.83
C GLU A 93 5.39 -19.03 -5.30
N PRO A 94 5.49 -20.29 -4.77
CA PRO A 94 5.69 -20.50 -3.35
C PRO A 94 6.98 -19.79 -2.89
N GLY A 95 6.83 -18.74 -2.10
CA GLY A 95 7.92 -17.84 -1.70
C GLY A 95 7.74 -16.39 -2.14
N ASP A 96 6.81 -16.11 -3.03
CA ASP A 96 6.38 -14.75 -3.31
C ASP A 96 5.71 -14.14 -2.06
N PRO A 97 6.09 -12.92 -1.64
CA PRO A 97 5.46 -12.23 -0.52
C PRO A 97 3.94 -12.10 -0.64
N PHE A 98 3.43 -12.02 -1.88
CA PHE A 98 1.99 -11.94 -2.15
C PHE A 98 1.29 -13.30 -2.08
N TYR A 99 1.99 -14.40 -2.40
CA TYR A 99 1.46 -15.76 -2.29
C TYR A 99 0.97 -16.06 -0.87
N GLU A 100 1.74 -15.73 0.15
CA GLU A 100 1.36 -15.94 1.55
C GLU A 100 0.16 -15.07 1.98
N PHE A 101 0.07 -13.85 1.48
CA PHE A 101 -1.09 -12.98 1.71
C PHE A 101 -2.36 -13.61 1.14
N PHE A 102 -2.34 -14.03 -0.13
CA PHE A 102 -3.50 -14.65 -0.78
C PHE A 102 -3.83 -16.03 -0.22
N ARG A 103 -2.82 -16.84 0.12
CA ARG A 103 -3.01 -18.15 0.75
C ARG A 103 -3.76 -18.08 2.08
N ARG A 104 -3.44 -17.10 2.92
CA ARG A 104 -4.15 -16.86 4.19
C ARG A 104 -5.59 -16.42 3.98
N PHE A 105 -5.83 -15.67 2.91
CA PHE A 105 -7.17 -15.23 2.56
C PHE A 105 -8.06 -16.38 2.11
N GLN A 106 -7.49 -17.40 1.47
CA GLN A 106 -8.22 -18.58 1.01
C GLN A 106 -8.49 -19.64 2.09
N GLY A 107 -7.89 -19.52 3.26
CA GLY A 107 -8.07 -20.45 4.38
C GLY A 107 -7.38 -21.82 4.16
N ALA A 108 -6.79 -22.40 5.22
CA ALA A 108 -6.23 -23.76 5.20
C ALA A 108 -7.37 -24.79 5.01
N GLN A 109 -7.28 -25.61 3.97
CA GLN A 109 -8.38 -26.47 3.54
C GLN A 109 -8.24 -27.93 3.99
N PRO A 110 -9.25 -28.53 4.63
CA PRO A 110 -9.39 -29.99 4.74
C PRO A 110 -9.91 -30.61 3.43
N HIS A 111 -9.57 -31.85 3.16
CA HIS A 111 -9.93 -32.60 1.97
C HIS A 111 -11.45 -32.87 1.87
N GLY A 112 -12.10 -32.36 0.82
CA GLY A 112 -13.52 -32.57 0.50
C GLY A 112 -14.00 -31.57 -0.55
N GLU A 113 -15.12 -31.80 -1.25
CA GLU A 113 -15.77 -30.82 -2.13
C GLU A 113 -16.03 -29.53 -1.34
N GLN A 114 -15.21 -28.53 -1.49
CA GLN A 114 -15.34 -27.26 -0.77
C GLN A 114 -15.75 -26.15 -1.73
N ARG A 115 -16.76 -25.41 -1.30
CA ARG A 115 -17.12 -24.12 -1.91
C ARG A 115 -16.04 -23.13 -1.51
N VAL A 116 -15.30 -22.62 -2.48
CA VAL A 116 -14.41 -21.46 -2.27
C VAL A 116 -15.32 -20.29 -1.89
N ARG A 117 -15.01 -19.66 -0.76
CA ARG A 117 -15.61 -18.41 -0.35
C ARG A 117 -14.50 -17.39 -0.27
N GLY A 118 -14.54 -16.40 -1.14
CA GLY A 118 -13.67 -15.23 -1.10
C GLY A 118 -14.46 -14.02 -0.63
N GLN A 119 -13.77 -13.05 -0.07
CA GLN A 119 -14.34 -11.76 0.31
C GLN A 119 -13.38 -10.64 -0.03
N GLY A 120 -13.92 -9.52 -0.47
CA GLY A 120 -13.21 -8.28 -0.71
C GLY A 120 -14.15 -7.10 -0.57
N SER A 121 -13.67 -5.96 -0.98
CA SER A 121 -14.43 -4.72 -1.05
C SER A 121 -14.62 -4.29 -2.50
N GLY A 122 -15.53 -3.37 -2.70
CA GLY A 122 -15.73 -2.64 -3.94
C GLY A 122 -16.30 -1.26 -3.65
N PHE A 123 -16.49 -0.47 -4.68
CA PHE A 123 -17.16 0.81 -4.54
C PHE A 123 -17.99 1.15 -5.78
N ILE A 124 -19.07 1.84 -5.54
CA ILE A 124 -20.07 2.18 -6.56
C ILE A 124 -19.61 3.44 -7.29
N VAL A 125 -19.44 3.35 -8.61
CA VAL A 125 -19.01 4.47 -9.47
C VAL A 125 -20.13 5.06 -10.30
N ARG A 126 -21.29 4.37 -10.36
CA ARG A 126 -22.47 4.84 -11.09
C ARG A 126 -23.76 4.47 -10.34
N GLU A 127 -24.71 5.39 -10.30
CA GLU A 127 -25.99 5.23 -9.58
C GLU A 127 -26.84 4.06 -10.09
N ASP A 128 -26.58 3.58 -11.31
CA ASP A 128 -27.24 2.42 -11.91
C ASP A 128 -26.64 1.08 -11.49
N GLY A 129 -25.66 1.08 -10.56
CA GLY A 129 -25.12 -0.12 -9.95
C GLY A 129 -23.85 -0.67 -10.60
N VAL A 130 -23.05 0.16 -11.25
CA VAL A 130 -21.69 -0.20 -11.68
C VAL A 130 -20.74 -0.06 -10.50
N ILE A 131 -19.96 -1.12 -10.23
CA ILE A 131 -19.08 -1.25 -9.09
C ILE A 131 -17.70 -1.65 -9.60
N LEU A 132 -16.65 -1.06 -9.03
CA LEU A 132 -15.26 -1.44 -9.22
C LEU A 132 -14.78 -2.28 -8.04
N THR A 133 -13.97 -3.29 -8.34
CA THR A 133 -13.25 -4.13 -7.38
C THR A 133 -11.97 -4.68 -8.04
N ASN A 134 -11.21 -5.52 -7.34
CA ASN A 134 -10.08 -6.21 -7.95
C ASN A 134 -10.49 -7.45 -8.74
N ALA A 135 -9.71 -7.78 -9.77
CA ALA A 135 -9.92 -8.99 -10.57
C ALA A 135 -9.73 -10.26 -9.74
N HIS A 136 -8.72 -10.30 -8.86
CA HIS A 136 -8.46 -11.43 -7.98
C HIS A 136 -9.60 -11.71 -6.98
N VAL A 137 -10.39 -10.69 -6.61
CA VAL A 137 -11.55 -10.85 -5.70
C VAL A 137 -12.64 -11.70 -6.35
N VAL A 138 -12.81 -11.62 -7.66
CA VAL A 138 -13.87 -12.31 -8.40
C VAL A 138 -13.37 -13.47 -9.25
N ASP A 139 -12.07 -13.77 -9.21
CA ASP A 139 -11.48 -14.85 -10.02
C ASP A 139 -12.03 -16.20 -9.61
N GLY A 140 -12.45 -17.00 -10.59
CA GLY A 140 -13.04 -18.33 -10.37
C GLY A 140 -14.39 -18.34 -9.65
N ALA A 141 -15.04 -17.18 -9.49
CA ALA A 141 -16.37 -17.11 -8.86
C ALA A 141 -17.48 -17.61 -9.78
N ASP A 142 -18.29 -18.56 -9.31
CA ASP A 142 -19.56 -18.94 -9.96
C ASP A 142 -20.68 -17.95 -9.61
N GLU A 143 -20.66 -17.40 -8.40
CA GLU A 143 -21.65 -16.45 -7.90
C GLU A 143 -20.93 -15.32 -7.14
N VAL A 144 -21.34 -14.08 -7.44
CA VAL A 144 -20.87 -12.87 -6.77
C VAL A 144 -22.06 -12.18 -6.11
N THR A 145 -21.94 -11.90 -4.82
CA THR A 145 -22.92 -11.16 -4.03
C THR A 145 -22.29 -9.86 -3.54
N VAL A 146 -22.97 -8.76 -3.77
CA VAL A 146 -22.61 -7.44 -3.27
C VAL A 146 -23.53 -7.06 -2.13
N ARG A 147 -22.95 -6.67 -1.00
CA ARG A 147 -23.68 -6.19 0.16
C ARG A 147 -23.35 -4.72 0.42
N LEU A 148 -24.36 -3.88 0.48
CA LEU A 148 -24.25 -2.46 0.75
C LEU A 148 -24.12 -2.16 2.24
N ALA A 149 -23.71 -0.95 2.58
CA ALA A 149 -23.61 -0.48 3.98
C ALA A 149 -24.96 -0.51 4.72
N ASP A 150 -26.08 -0.35 4.00
CA ASP A 150 -27.44 -0.45 4.54
C ASP A 150 -27.95 -1.90 4.65
N LYS A 151 -27.08 -2.88 4.44
CA LYS A 151 -27.32 -4.33 4.50
C LYS A 151 -28.15 -4.92 3.36
N ARG A 152 -28.53 -4.13 2.35
CA ARG A 152 -29.13 -4.70 1.14
C ARG A 152 -28.11 -5.57 0.41
N GLU A 153 -28.56 -6.70 -0.10
CA GLU A 153 -27.73 -7.65 -0.85
C GLU A 153 -28.26 -7.79 -2.29
N PHE A 154 -27.33 -7.87 -3.21
CA PHE A 154 -27.62 -8.00 -4.64
C PHE A 154 -26.73 -9.09 -5.24
N LYS A 155 -27.32 -9.92 -6.10
CA LYS A 155 -26.51 -10.73 -7.01
C LYS A 155 -25.88 -9.81 -8.03
N ALA A 156 -24.56 -9.89 -8.16
CA ALA A 156 -23.81 -9.07 -9.10
C ALA A 156 -23.40 -9.90 -10.32
N LYS A 157 -23.54 -9.30 -11.49
CA LYS A 157 -22.98 -9.84 -12.72
C LYS A 157 -21.57 -9.31 -12.88
N VAL A 158 -20.60 -10.19 -13.09
CA VAL A 158 -19.25 -9.79 -13.53
C VAL A 158 -19.34 -9.39 -14.99
N ILE A 159 -19.16 -8.10 -15.27
CA ILE A 159 -19.15 -7.58 -16.65
C ILE A 159 -17.86 -7.96 -17.33
N GLY A 160 -16.75 -7.93 -16.59
CA GLY A 160 -15.44 -8.36 -17.02
C GLY A 160 -14.41 -8.16 -15.92
N ALA A 161 -13.27 -8.83 -16.08
CA ALA A 161 -12.12 -8.71 -15.20
C ALA A 161 -10.84 -8.68 -16.03
N ASP A 162 -9.94 -7.80 -15.69
CA ASP A 162 -8.64 -7.65 -16.31
C ASP A 162 -7.54 -8.01 -15.32
N LYS A 163 -6.98 -9.22 -15.45
CA LYS A 163 -5.95 -9.75 -14.54
C LYS A 163 -4.66 -8.94 -14.60
N ALA A 164 -4.32 -8.36 -15.75
CA ALA A 164 -3.06 -7.64 -15.90
C ALA A 164 -3.04 -6.27 -15.18
N THR A 165 -4.19 -5.69 -14.89
CA THR A 165 -4.30 -4.48 -14.07
C THR A 165 -4.99 -4.74 -12.74
N ASP A 166 -5.40 -5.98 -12.50
CA ASP A 166 -6.14 -6.41 -11.31
C ASP A 166 -7.43 -5.60 -11.07
N VAL A 167 -8.16 -5.25 -12.13
CA VAL A 167 -9.42 -4.50 -12.06
C VAL A 167 -10.57 -5.34 -12.58
N ALA A 168 -11.69 -5.37 -11.87
CA ALA A 168 -12.94 -5.98 -12.29
C ALA A 168 -14.11 -5.00 -12.18
N VAL A 169 -15.09 -5.18 -13.07
CA VAL A 169 -16.34 -4.42 -13.11
C VAL A 169 -17.50 -5.36 -12.81
N LEU A 170 -18.28 -4.97 -11.81
CA LEU A 170 -19.50 -5.64 -11.43
C LEU A 170 -20.72 -4.77 -11.77
N LYS A 171 -21.85 -5.42 -11.99
CA LYS A 171 -23.14 -4.75 -12.20
C LYS A 171 -24.21 -5.40 -11.31
N VAL A 172 -24.87 -4.57 -10.54
CA VAL A 172 -26.07 -4.93 -9.78
C VAL A 172 -27.29 -4.27 -10.36
N GLU A 173 -28.44 -4.91 -10.27
CA GLU A 173 -29.72 -4.39 -10.74
C GLU A 173 -30.35 -3.52 -9.63
N ALA A 174 -29.88 -2.27 -9.55
CA ALA A 174 -30.38 -1.27 -8.62
C ALA A 174 -30.24 0.12 -9.22
N ARG A 175 -30.94 1.10 -8.67
CA ARG A 175 -30.90 2.51 -9.09
C ARG A 175 -30.85 3.43 -7.89
N GLY A 176 -30.36 4.66 -8.11
CA GLY A 176 -30.25 5.66 -7.05
C GLY A 176 -29.29 5.26 -5.95
N LEU A 177 -28.26 4.48 -6.29
CA LEU A 177 -27.24 4.07 -5.33
C LEU A 177 -26.29 5.23 -5.04
N PRO A 178 -25.74 5.30 -3.80
CA PRO A 178 -24.69 6.26 -3.49
C PRO A 178 -23.46 5.96 -4.34
N VAL A 179 -22.80 7.00 -4.82
CA VAL A 179 -21.61 6.90 -5.67
C VAL A 179 -20.44 7.64 -5.05
N VAL A 180 -19.23 7.16 -5.29
CA VAL A 180 -18.00 7.87 -4.93
C VAL A 180 -17.72 8.96 -5.98
N LYS A 181 -17.03 10.01 -5.56
CA LYS A 181 -16.41 10.98 -6.47
C LYS A 181 -15.01 10.51 -6.81
N THR A 182 -14.70 10.41 -8.11
CA THR A 182 -13.35 10.10 -8.58
C THR A 182 -12.50 11.36 -8.66
N GLY A 183 -11.26 11.26 -8.19
CA GLY A 183 -10.25 12.31 -8.25
C GLY A 183 -9.27 12.11 -9.40
N ALA A 184 -8.09 12.69 -9.24
CA ALA A 184 -6.98 12.58 -10.18
C ALA A 184 -5.70 12.15 -9.45
N SER A 185 -5.34 10.88 -9.55
CA SER A 185 -4.13 10.34 -8.90
C SER A 185 -2.85 10.99 -9.44
N ALA A 186 -2.85 11.41 -10.70
CA ALA A 186 -1.73 12.12 -11.32
C ALA A 186 -1.40 13.47 -10.66
N LYS A 187 -2.31 14.04 -9.86
CA LYS A 187 -2.10 15.29 -9.11
C LYS A 187 -1.60 15.04 -7.69
N SER A 188 -1.59 13.80 -7.25
CA SER A 188 -1.16 13.42 -5.90
C SER A 188 0.35 13.58 -5.74
N ARG A 189 0.78 13.84 -4.51
CA ARG A 189 2.18 14.03 -4.13
C ARG A 189 2.55 13.11 -2.98
N VAL A 190 3.80 12.68 -2.95
CA VAL A 190 4.37 11.94 -1.83
C VAL A 190 4.23 12.78 -0.56
N GLY A 191 3.82 12.13 0.54
CA GLY A 191 3.56 12.76 1.82
C GLY A 191 2.11 13.25 2.03
N GLU A 192 1.25 13.24 1.00
CA GLU A 192 -0.17 13.56 1.16
C GLU A 192 -0.91 12.47 1.93
N TRP A 193 -1.80 12.89 2.83
CA TRP A 193 -2.66 11.98 3.57
C TRP A 193 -3.64 11.28 2.66
N VAL A 194 -3.85 10.01 2.91
CA VAL A 194 -4.81 9.16 2.20
C VAL A 194 -5.56 8.25 3.18
N LEU A 195 -6.75 7.85 2.78
CA LEU A 195 -7.67 7.06 3.57
C LEU A 195 -8.19 5.89 2.74
N ALA A 196 -7.98 4.66 3.20
CA ALA A 196 -8.63 3.48 2.63
C ALA A 196 -9.91 3.18 3.40
N ILE A 197 -10.97 2.85 2.68
CA ILE A 197 -12.22 2.35 3.25
C ILE A 197 -12.48 0.98 2.63
N GLY A 198 -12.69 -0.02 3.48
CA GLY A 198 -13.11 -1.35 3.08
C GLY A 198 -14.36 -1.80 3.81
N SER A 199 -14.96 -2.88 3.37
CA SER A 199 -16.09 -3.55 4.03
C SER A 199 -15.75 -5.02 4.28
N PRO A 200 -14.73 -5.31 5.11
CA PRO A 200 -14.37 -6.67 5.45
C PRO A 200 -15.54 -7.34 6.19
N PHE A 201 -15.78 -8.62 5.91
CA PHE A 201 -16.81 -9.43 6.56
C PHE A 201 -18.26 -8.95 6.37
N GLY A 202 -18.53 -7.88 5.62
CA GLY A 202 -19.88 -7.41 5.28
C GLY A 202 -20.69 -6.81 6.44
N PHE A 203 -20.03 -6.43 7.54
CA PHE A 203 -20.73 -5.84 8.69
C PHE A 203 -20.68 -4.33 8.69
N GLU A 204 -19.51 -3.75 8.85
CA GLU A 204 -19.28 -2.31 8.92
C GLU A 204 -18.07 -1.93 8.09
N SER A 205 -18.05 -0.69 7.65
CA SER A 205 -16.89 -0.17 6.94
C SER A 205 -15.71 -0.02 7.90
N SER A 206 -14.55 -0.52 7.48
CA SER A 206 -13.29 -0.29 8.17
C SER A 206 -12.52 0.78 7.43
N ALA A 207 -11.99 1.75 8.17
CA ALA A 207 -11.17 2.82 7.64
C ALA A 207 -9.76 2.75 8.19
N THR A 208 -8.76 2.91 7.32
CA THR A 208 -7.35 3.02 7.70
C THR A 208 -6.73 4.19 6.98
N ALA A 209 -5.85 4.92 7.65
CA ALA A 209 -5.22 6.13 7.13
C ALA A 209 -3.71 6.01 7.10
N GLY A 210 -3.09 6.74 6.21
CA GLY A 210 -1.64 6.84 6.04
C GLY A 210 -1.30 7.93 5.06
N ILE A 211 -0.12 7.84 4.45
CA ILE A 211 0.36 8.79 3.44
C ILE A 211 0.73 8.08 2.14
N ILE A 212 0.82 8.84 1.07
CA ILE A 212 1.45 8.38 -0.16
C ILE A 212 2.96 8.30 0.08
N SER A 213 3.52 7.09 0.02
CA SER A 213 4.94 6.83 0.22
C SER A 213 5.75 6.96 -1.08
N ALA A 214 5.14 6.60 -2.22
CA ALA A 214 5.73 6.75 -3.56
C ALA A 214 4.64 6.71 -4.63
N LEU A 215 4.98 7.17 -5.82
CA LEU A 215 4.12 7.14 -7.00
C LEU A 215 4.81 6.35 -8.12
N SER A 216 4.01 5.83 -9.06
CA SER A 216 4.48 5.12 -10.26
C SER A 216 5.42 3.94 -9.95
N ARG A 217 5.11 3.17 -8.89
CA ARG A 217 5.87 1.97 -8.55
C ARG A 217 5.54 0.84 -9.52
N ALA A 218 6.57 0.30 -10.17
CA ALA A 218 6.49 -0.97 -10.86
C ALA A 218 6.77 -2.09 -9.85
N LEU A 219 5.94 -3.12 -9.86
CA LEU A 219 6.16 -4.33 -9.09
C LEU A 219 6.75 -5.42 -10.01
N PRO A 220 7.52 -6.37 -9.47
CA PRO A 220 7.97 -7.52 -10.25
C PRO A 220 6.76 -8.17 -10.92
N ASP A 221 6.89 -8.50 -12.22
CA ASP A 221 5.86 -9.15 -13.04
C ASP A 221 4.58 -8.36 -13.33
N GLU A 222 4.43 -7.13 -12.80
CA GLU A 222 3.28 -6.26 -13.01
C GLU A 222 3.64 -4.96 -13.72
N ASN A 223 3.98 -5.05 -15.01
CA ASN A 223 4.46 -3.90 -15.81
C ASN A 223 3.36 -2.96 -16.31
N TYR A 224 2.08 -3.29 -16.07
CA TYR A 224 0.96 -2.54 -16.62
C TYR A 224 0.37 -1.47 -15.68
N VAL A 225 0.74 -1.50 -14.40
CA VAL A 225 0.18 -0.63 -13.38
C VAL A 225 1.27 0.22 -12.72
N PRO A 226 1.22 1.55 -12.85
CA PRO A 226 2.09 2.46 -12.10
C PRO A 226 1.53 2.68 -10.69
N PHE A 227 1.70 1.72 -9.79
CA PHE A 227 1.07 1.72 -8.47
C PHE A 227 1.35 2.96 -7.63
N ILE A 228 0.35 3.36 -6.84
CA ILE A 228 0.50 4.28 -5.71
C ILE A 228 0.93 3.44 -4.51
N GLN A 229 2.12 3.70 -3.96
CA GLN A 229 2.58 3.07 -2.73
C GLN A 229 2.15 3.92 -1.54
N THR A 230 1.61 3.28 -0.50
CA THR A 230 1.19 3.93 0.75
C THR A 230 1.62 3.12 1.97
N ASP A 231 1.55 3.72 3.15
CA ASP A 231 1.63 3.04 4.44
C ASP A 231 0.26 2.83 5.09
N VAL A 232 -0.81 2.95 4.32
CA VAL A 232 -2.16 2.61 4.76
C VAL A 232 -2.23 1.12 5.06
N ALA A 233 -2.74 0.75 6.23
CA ALA A 233 -2.90 -0.65 6.60
C ALA A 233 -3.98 -1.32 5.73
N VAL A 234 -3.55 -2.14 4.78
CA VAL A 234 -4.42 -3.00 3.97
C VAL A 234 -4.35 -4.42 4.54
N ASN A 235 -5.51 -4.96 4.89
CA ASN A 235 -5.67 -6.32 5.39
C ASN A 235 -6.70 -7.05 4.52
N PRO A 236 -6.78 -8.40 4.63
CA PRO A 236 -7.82 -9.18 3.95
C PRO A 236 -9.20 -8.58 4.15
N GLY A 237 -9.89 -8.31 3.04
CA GLY A 237 -11.19 -7.64 3.01
C GLY A 237 -11.17 -6.18 2.55
N ASN A 238 -10.04 -5.47 2.63
CA ASN A 238 -9.90 -4.11 2.10
C ASN A 238 -9.56 -4.08 0.59
N SER A 239 -9.04 -5.19 0.04
CA SER A 239 -8.73 -5.31 -1.39
C SER A 239 -9.97 -5.05 -2.24
N GLY A 240 -9.84 -4.25 -3.29
CA GLY A 240 -10.93 -3.78 -4.13
C GLY A 240 -11.64 -2.53 -3.61
N GLY A 241 -11.40 -2.14 -2.36
CA GLY A 241 -11.92 -0.91 -1.78
C GLY A 241 -11.20 0.35 -2.27
N PRO A 242 -11.83 1.53 -2.14
CA PRO A 242 -11.28 2.80 -2.60
C PRO A 242 -10.17 3.33 -1.67
N LEU A 243 -9.20 4.00 -2.29
CA LEU A 243 -8.24 4.87 -1.64
C LEU A 243 -8.64 6.33 -1.91
N PHE A 244 -8.91 7.08 -0.85
CA PHE A 244 -9.36 8.48 -0.92
C PHE A 244 -8.24 9.46 -0.65
N ASN A 245 -8.27 10.62 -1.30
CA ASN A 245 -7.55 11.81 -0.88
C ASN A 245 -8.33 12.57 0.21
N MET A 246 -7.74 13.64 0.74
CA MET A 246 -8.38 14.45 1.80
C MET A 246 -9.53 15.34 1.31
N ALA A 247 -9.79 15.41 0.01
CA ALA A 247 -11.03 15.98 -0.54
C ALA A 247 -12.20 14.98 -0.57
N GLY A 248 -11.96 13.72 -0.17
CA GLY A 248 -12.91 12.62 -0.24
C GLY A 248 -13.16 12.14 -1.66
N GLU A 249 -12.15 12.25 -2.52
CA GLU A 249 -12.19 11.74 -3.89
C GLU A 249 -11.34 10.48 -3.99
N VAL A 250 -11.81 9.48 -4.73
CA VAL A 250 -11.08 8.24 -4.97
C VAL A 250 -9.93 8.50 -5.92
N ILE A 251 -8.71 8.19 -5.48
CA ILE A 251 -7.48 8.29 -6.28
C ILE A 251 -6.93 6.92 -6.67
N GLY A 252 -7.42 5.83 -6.06
CA GLY A 252 -6.97 4.48 -6.40
C GLY A 252 -7.87 3.38 -5.84
N ILE A 253 -7.56 2.14 -6.24
CA ILE A 253 -8.15 0.90 -5.72
C ILE A 253 -7.09 0.19 -4.88
N ASN A 254 -7.36 -0.08 -3.61
CA ASN A 254 -6.46 -0.88 -2.78
C ASN A 254 -6.38 -2.29 -3.37
N SER A 255 -5.17 -2.76 -3.68
CA SER A 255 -4.98 -4.06 -4.31
C SER A 255 -4.25 -5.02 -3.39
N GLN A 256 -3.01 -4.73 -3.04
CA GLN A 256 -2.14 -5.70 -2.40
C GLN A 256 -1.14 -5.05 -1.44
N ILE A 257 -0.48 -5.90 -0.64
CA ILE A 257 0.62 -5.51 0.25
C ILE A 257 1.89 -6.26 -0.14
N TYR A 258 3.05 -5.64 0.10
CA TYR A 258 4.29 -6.40 0.13
C TYR A 258 4.46 -7.02 1.51
N SER A 259 4.56 -8.34 1.59
CA SER A 259 4.64 -9.03 2.88
C SER A 259 5.44 -10.33 2.79
N ARG A 260 6.36 -10.53 3.73
CA ARG A 260 7.08 -11.80 3.91
C ARG A 260 6.36 -12.77 4.85
N SER A 261 5.44 -12.29 5.66
CA SER A 261 4.72 -13.06 6.69
C SER A 261 3.25 -13.24 6.40
N GLY A 262 2.74 -12.65 5.30
CA GLY A 262 1.34 -12.62 4.92
C GLY A 262 0.50 -11.58 5.68
N GLY A 263 1.10 -10.74 6.53
CA GLY A 263 0.47 -9.62 7.20
C GLY A 263 1.03 -8.28 6.74
N TYR A 264 0.32 -7.20 6.97
CA TYR A 264 0.74 -5.85 6.66
C TYR A 264 2.07 -5.49 7.34
N GLN A 265 3.01 -4.93 6.58
CA GLN A 265 4.37 -4.56 7.02
C GLN A 265 4.76 -3.13 6.61
N GLY A 266 3.79 -2.24 6.48
CA GLY A 266 4.04 -0.83 6.12
C GLY A 266 4.13 -0.55 4.62
N LEU A 267 3.86 -1.53 3.75
CA LEU A 267 3.89 -1.38 2.30
C LEU A 267 2.58 -1.87 1.70
N SER A 268 1.79 -0.94 1.18
CA SER A 268 0.55 -1.20 0.47
C SER A 268 0.57 -0.53 -0.90
N PHE A 269 -0.14 -1.13 -1.85
CA PHE A 269 -0.19 -0.68 -3.24
C PHE A 269 -1.63 -0.51 -3.68
N ALA A 270 -1.89 0.61 -4.35
CA ALA A 270 -3.17 0.91 -4.95
C ALA A 270 -3.04 1.16 -6.45
N ILE A 271 -3.98 0.66 -7.21
CA ILE A 271 -4.11 0.88 -8.65
C ILE A 271 -4.63 2.31 -8.85
N PRO A 272 -3.95 3.17 -9.63
CA PRO A 272 -4.42 4.52 -9.89
C PRO A 272 -5.83 4.53 -10.49
N ILE A 273 -6.67 5.48 -10.06
CA ILE A 273 -8.07 5.52 -10.48
C ILE A 273 -8.23 5.71 -11.99
N GLU A 274 -7.31 6.43 -12.65
CA GLU A 274 -7.34 6.62 -14.11
C GLU A 274 -7.12 5.31 -14.86
N VAL A 275 -6.30 4.40 -14.32
CA VAL A 275 -6.11 3.06 -14.88
C VAL A 275 -7.43 2.28 -14.75
N ALA A 276 -8.02 2.29 -13.56
CA ALA A 276 -9.27 1.60 -13.29
C ALA A 276 -10.43 2.09 -14.16
N MET A 277 -10.58 3.40 -14.33
CA MET A 277 -11.64 3.97 -15.16
C MET A 277 -11.44 3.69 -16.66
N LYS A 278 -10.19 3.65 -17.15
CA LYS A 278 -9.92 3.21 -18.54
C LYS A 278 -10.29 1.74 -18.77
N VAL A 279 -10.00 0.89 -17.79
CA VAL A 279 -10.37 -0.53 -17.81
C VAL A 279 -11.90 -0.67 -17.75
N GLU A 280 -12.55 0.04 -16.82
CA GLU A 280 -14.02 0.06 -16.70
C GLU A 280 -14.69 0.40 -18.03
N ALA A 281 -14.28 1.47 -18.70
CA ALA A 281 -14.86 1.90 -19.97
C ALA A 281 -14.73 0.83 -21.06
N GLN A 282 -13.63 0.09 -21.12
CA GLN A 282 -13.42 -0.99 -22.09
C GLN A 282 -14.26 -2.23 -21.73
N LEU A 283 -14.25 -2.64 -20.47
CA LEU A 283 -15.02 -3.80 -19.99
C LEU A 283 -16.53 -3.57 -20.19
N MET A 284 -17.04 -2.37 -19.90
CA MET A 284 -18.42 -2.01 -20.12
C MET A 284 -18.81 -2.05 -21.60
N LYS A 285 -17.89 -1.72 -22.52
CA LYS A 285 -18.15 -1.68 -23.96
C LYS A 285 -18.06 -3.06 -24.63
N THR A 286 -17.06 -3.86 -24.26
CA THR A 286 -16.70 -5.08 -24.99
C THR A 286 -16.56 -6.34 -24.12
N GLY A 287 -16.62 -6.20 -22.79
CA GLY A 287 -16.35 -7.27 -21.84
C GLY A 287 -14.87 -7.66 -21.73
N GLN A 288 -13.99 -7.01 -22.47
CA GLN A 288 -12.56 -7.32 -22.50
C GLN A 288 -11.72 -6.04 -22.65
N VAL A 289 -10.49 -6.09 -22.13
CA VAL A 289 -9.50 -5.03 -22.31
C VAL A 289 -8.63 -5.35 -23.53
N GLN A 290 -8.58 -4.44 -24.48
CA GLN A 290 -7.73 -4.56 -25.66
C GLN A 290 -6.38 -3.89 -25.37
N ARG A 291 -5.30 -4.66 -25.53
CA ARG A 291 -3.90 -4.20 -25.47
C ARG A 291 -3.29 -4.32 -26.84
N GLY A 292 -2.57 -3.28 -27.28
CA GLY A 292 -1.75 -3.39 -28.49
C GLY A 292 -0.69 -4.49 -28.30
N ARG A 293 -0.56 -5.39 -29.23
CA ARG A 293 0.63 -6.25 -29.30
C ARG A 293 1.75 -5.38 -29.88
N LEU A 294 2.86 -5.28 -29.14
CA LEU A 294 4.13 -4.82 -29.67
C LEU A 294 4.79 -5.95 -30.45
#